data_b53af0b12df20d86e7362566d884d6cc
#
_entry.id   b53af0b12df20d86e7362566d884d6cc
#
_cell.length_a   1.000
_cell.length_b   1.000
_cell.length_c   1.000
_cell.angle_alpha   90.00
_cell.angle_beta   90.00
_cell.angle_gamma   90.00
#
_symmetry.space_group_name_H-M   'P 1'
#
loop_
_entity.id
_entity.type
_entity.pdbx_description
1 polymer ?
#
loop_
_entity_poly.entity_id
_entity_poly.type
_entity_poly.pdbx_seq_one_letter_code
_entity_poly.pdbx_strand_id
1 'polypeptide(L)' 'MPNGYFNWTFNDVAEFLKEHGFRLNHTNGSHYYYIGHTDGKLRNVCVPYHGTRTIKPRTLKGIILQSGVAKEKWISG' A
#
# COMPACT_ATOMS: atom_id res chain seq x y z
N MET A 1 -5.54 11.67 -3.72
CA MET A 1 -4.80 10.87 -2.73
C MET A 1 -4.44 11.71 -1.54
N PRO A 2 -4.44 11.13 -0.33
CA PRO A 2 -4.08 11.90 0.86
C PRO A 2 -2.62 12.33 0.85
N ASN A 3 -2.35 13.44 1.53
CA ASN A 3 -0.98 13.90 1.75
C ASN A 3 -0.54 13.45 3.14
N GLY A 4 0.74 13.11 3.28
CA GLY A 4 1.28 12.64 4.54
C GLY A 4 0.83 11.23 4.87
N TYR A 5 0.93 10.87 6.16
CA TYR A 5 0.65 9.49 6.61
C TYR A 5 -0.76 9.30 7.13
N PHE A 6 -1.56 10.35 7.16
CA PHE A 6 -2.90 10.30 7.74
C PHE A 6 -3.95 10.22 6.65
N ASN A 7 -5.11 9.65 7.00
CA ASN A 7 -6.29 9.60 6.13
C ASN A 7 -6.17 8.69 4.91
N TRP A 8 -5.20 7.78 4.89
CA TRP A 8 -5.12 6.76 3.85
C TRP A 8 -6.09 5.63 4.17
N THR A 9 -6.96 5.31 3.24
CA THR A 9 -7.86 4.16 3.35
C THR A 9 -7.27 2.98 2.58
N PHE A 10 -7.90 1.80 2.74
CA PHE A 10 -7.52 0.64 1.94
C PHE A 10 -7.56 0.98 0.44
N ASN A 11 -8.66 1.62 0.00
CA ASN A 11 -8.81 1.94 -1.42
C ASN A 11 -7.70 2.86 -1.92
N ASP A 12 -7.30 3.84 -1.12
CA ASP A 12 -6.20 4.74 -1.50
C ASP A 12 -4.92 3.97 -1.72
N VAL A 13 -4.59 3.05 -0.81
CA VAL A 13 -3.38 2.24 -0.90
C VAL A 13 -3.46 1.31 -2.10
N ALA A 14 -4.60 0.64 -2.29
CA ALA A 14 -4.77 -0.28 -3.40
C ALA A 14 -4.62 0.43 -4.75
N GLU A 15 -5.20 1.61 -4.89
CA GLU A 15 -5.06 2.39 -6.13
C GLU A 15 -3.61 2.78 -6.37
N PHE A 16 -2.93 3.25 -5.32
CA PHE A 16 -1.53 3.62 -5.45
C PHE A 16 -0.69 2.44 -5.92
N LEU A 17 -0.90 1.27 -5.30
CA LEU A 17 -0.15 0.07 -5.66
C LEU A 17 -0.41 -0.32 -7.11
N LYS A 18 -1.68 -0.28 -7.54
CA LYS A 18 -2.02 -0.61 -8.92
C LYS A 18 -1.35 0.34 -9.91
N GLU A 19 -1.30 1.62 -9.59
CA GLU A 19 -0.65 2.62 -10.44
C GLU A 19 0.86 2.37 -10.55
N HIS A 20 1.43 1.68 -9.58
CA HIS A 20 2.87 1.38 -9.58
C HIS A 20 3.15 -0.07 -9.99
N GLY A 21 2.21 -0.69 -10.69
CA GLY A 21 2.44 -2.00 -11.28
C GLY A 21 2.18 -3.19 -10.36
N PHE A 22 1.61 -2.93 -9.19
CA PHE A 22 1.24 -4.02 -8.29
C PHE A 22 -0.15 -4.53 -8.63
N ARG A 23 -0.39 -5.80 -8.32
CA ARG A 23 -1.70 -6.40 -8.53
C ARG A 23 -2.04 -7.27 -7.32
N LEU A 24 -3.33 -7.48 -7.12
CA LEU A 24 -3.79 -8.35 -6.05
C LEU A 24 -3.41 -9.80 -6.38
N ASN A 25 -2.69 -10.44 -5.45
CA ASN A 25 -2.26 -11.81 -5.62
C ASN A 25 -3.24 -12.79 -4.95
N HIS A 26 -3.53 -12.54 -3.68
CA HIS A 26 -4.49 -13.36 -2.95
C HIS A 26 -4.97 -12.61 -1.71
N THR A 27 -6.00 -13.17 -1.07
CA THR A 27 -6.52 -12.64 0.18
C THR A 27 -6.55 -13.74 1.22
N ASN A 28 -6.41 -13.35 2.48
CA ASN A 28 -6.55 -14.26 3.60
C ASN A 28 -7.28 -13.49 4.69
N GLY A 29 -8.59 -13.74 4.80
CA GLY A 29 -9.43 -12.97 5.69
C GLY A 29 -9.43 -11.51 5.28
N SER A 30 -9.10 -10.63 6.20
CA SER A 30 -9.03 -9.20 5.94
C SER A 30 -7.66 -8.73 5.45
N HIS A 31 -6.75 -9.65 5.16
CA HIS A 31 -5.43 -9.30 4.65
C HIS A 31 -5.39 -9.51 3.14
N TYR A 32 -5.10 -8.44 2.41
CA TYR A 32 -4.99 -8.44 0.96
C TYR A 32 -3.51 -8.35 0.59
N TYR A 33 -3.04 -9.32 -0.21
CA TYR A 33 -1.63 -9.42 -0.57
C TYR A 33 -1.44 -9.00 -2.02
N TYR A 34 -0.68 -7.93 -2.20
CA TYR A 34 -0.37 -7.39 -3.52
C TYR A 34 1.06 -7.79 -3.90
N ILE A 35 1.28 -8.02 -5.17
CA ILE A 35 2.57 -8.42 -5.69
C ILE A 35 2.95 -7.50 -6.84
N GLY A 36 4.22 -7.13 -6.90
CA GLY A 36 4.76 -6.30 -7.95
C GLY A 36 6.27 -6.30 -7.91
N HIS A 37 6.86 -5.48 -8.77
CA HIS A 37 8.31 -5.35 -8.84
C HIS A 37 8.70 -3.90 -8.65
N THR A 38 9.75 -3.68 -7.86
CA THR A 38 10.33 -2.35 -7.65
C THR A 38 11.84 -2.51 -7.74
N ASP A 39 12.49 -1.72 -8.59
CA ASP A 39 13.94 -1.81 -8.81
C ASP A 39 14.37 -3.23 -9.18
N GLY A 40 13.55 -3.90 -9.99
CA GLY A 40 13.85 -5.26 -10.46
C GLY A 40 13.66 -6.33 -9.41
N LYS A 41 13.16 -6.01 -8.23
CA LYS A 41 12.94 -6.97 -7.16
C LYS A 41 11.47 -7.25 -6.96
N LEU A 42 11.13 -8.52 -6.73
CA LEU A 42 9.77 -8.91 -6.40
C LEU A 42 9.42 -8.39 -5.01
N ARG A 43 8.25 -7.77 -4.90
CA ARG A 43 7.76 -7.21 -3.65
C ARG A 43 6.40 -7.80 -3.31
N ASN A 44 6.21 -8.13 -2.04
CA ASN A 44 4.93 -8.54 -1.49
C ASN A 44 4.49 -7.49 -0.49
N VAL A 45 3.26 -6.99 -0.66
CA VAL A 45 2.72 -5.96 0.22
C VAL A 45 1.43 -6.48 0.82
N CYS A 46 1.37 -6.52 2.14
CA CYS A 46 0.15 -6.92 2.86
C CYS A 46 -0.60 -5.67 3.28
N VAL A 47 -1.83 -5.54 2.81
CA VAL A 47 -2.68 -4.38 3.11
C VAL A 47 -3.90 -4.88 3.90
N PRO A 48 -4.08 -4.41 5.14
CA PRO A 48 -5.26 -4.81 5.91
C PRO A 48 -6.50 -4.08 5.40
N TYR A 49 -7.60 -4.80 5.28
CA TYR A 49 -8.87 -4.24 4.84
C TYR A 49 -9.77 -4.01 6.04
N HIS A 50 -10.14 -2.76 6.27
CA HIS A 50 -11.02 -2.36 7.36
C HIS A 50 -12.15 -1.46 6.83
N GLY A 51 -12.69 -1.80 5.68
CA GLY A 51 -13.75 -1.01 5.07
C GLY A 51 -13.25 0.38 4.71
N THR A 52 -13.99 1.40 5.15
CA THR A 52 -13.64 2.79 4.85
C THR A 52 -12.76 3.44 5.93
N ARG A 53 -12.36 2.67 6.94
CA ARG A 53 -11.51 3.20 8.00
C ARG A 53 -10.13 3.53 7.47
N THR A 54 -9.50 4.54 8.06
CA THR A 54 -8.14 4.90 7.68
C THR A 54 -7.14 3.91 8.23
N ILE A 55 -6.08 3.71 7.48
CA ILE A 55 -4.96 2.87 7.89
C ILE A 55 -4.10 3.68 8.85
N LYS A 56 -3.71 3.04 9.96
CA LYS A 56 -2.87 3.72 10.95
C LYS A 56 -1.53 4.08 10.33
N PRO A 57 -0.97 5.26 10.67
CA PRO A 57 0.32 5.68 10.09
C PRO A 57 1.44 4.65 10.24
N ARG A 58 1.51 3.96 11.38
CA ARG A 58 2.52 2.93 11.60
C ARG A 58 2.37 1.79 10.59
N THR A 59 1.14 1.36 10.36
CA THR A 59 0.84 0.31 9.39
C THR A 59 1.20 0.77 7.99
N LEU A 60 0.83 2.01 7.66
CA LEU A 60 1.14 2.57 6.34
C LEU A 60 2.64 2.64 6.09
N LYS A 61 3.41 3.02 7.11
CA LYS A 61 4.87 3.06 6.97
C LYS A 61 5.44 1.68 6.62
N GLY A 62 4.89 0.64 7.23
CA GLY A 62 5.28 -0.73 6.90
C GLY A 62 4.94 -1.10 5.47
N ILE A 63 3.75 -0.70 5.01
CA ILE A 63 3.31 -0.94 3.63
C ILE A 63 4.27 -0.25 2.65
N ILE A 64 4.64 0.99 2.93
CA ILE A 64 5.56 1.75 2.10
C ILE A 64 6.89 1.02 1.97
N LEU A 65 7.42 0.55 3.10
CA LEU A 65 8.68 -0.21 3.11
C LEU A 65 8.56 -1.49 2.28
N GLN A 66 7.48 -2.24 2.47
CA GLN A 66 7.28 -3.49 1.75
C GLN A 66 7.21 -3.26 0.23
N SER A 67 6.62 -2.13 -0.17
CA SER A 67 6.43 -1.84 -1.59
C SER A 67 7.74 -1.52 -2.32
N GLY A 68 8.74 -1.05 -1.60
CA GLY A 68 9.97 -0.59 -2.23
C GLY A 68 9.83 0.71 -3.00
N VAL A 69 8.64 1.28 -3.06
CA VAL A 69 8.41 2.58 -3.71
C VAL A 69 8.80 3.68 -2.73
N ALA A 70 9.55 4.65 -3.18
CA ALA A 70 10.04 5.72 -2.31
C ALA A 70 8.88 6.42 -1.61
N LYS A 71 9.06 6.70 -0.31
CA LYS A 71 8.00 7.32 0.48
C LYS A 71 7.56 8.67 -0.09
N GLU A 72 8.47 9.37 -0.75
CA GLU A 72 8.15 10.67 -1.35
C GLU A 72 7.06 10.56 -2.41
N LYS A 73 6.95 9.41 -3.06
CA LYS A 73 5.89 9.19 -4.03
C LYS A 73 4.55 8.92 -3.36
N TRP A 74 4.59 8.36 -2.16
CA TRP A 74 3.38 8.10 -1.38
C TRP A 74 2.83 9.37 -0.75
N ILE A 75 3.71 10.17 -0.16
CA ILE A 75 3.32 11.27 0.72
C ILE A 75 3.84 12.62 0.26
N SER A 76 4.11 12.78 -1.03
CA SER A 76 4.50 14.08 -1.56
C SER A 76 3.33 15.05 -1.37
N GLY A 77 3.59 16.10 -0.67
CA GLY A 77 2.59 17.10 -0.40
C GLY A 77 2.68 18.27 -1.31
#